data_5e980354c852bcabb4ce5db79041051f
#
_entry.id   5e980354c852bcabb4ce5db79041051f
#
_cell.length_a   1.000
_cell.length_b   1.000
_cell.length_c   1.000
_cell.angle_alpha   90.00
_cell.angle_beta   90.00
_cell.angle_gamma   90.00
#
_symmetry.space_group_name_H-M   'P 1'
#
loop_
_entity.id
_entity.type
_entity.pdbx_description
1 polymer ?
#
loop_
_entity_poly.entity_id
_entity_poly.type
_entity_poly.pdbx_seq_one_letter_code
_entity_poly.pdbx_strand_id
1 'polypeptide(L)'
;MDDVVQNVQAELNLVGCMFKKPDLYVSFGKYIRSKYDFSDEATRFFYDSFETYYLTYSKDVDQIKWNMFVSQDDERLRINKRLGGWNTIKSFMSVADTADCKNYYDLVKKYSLLREYGRNGFPVDKIMAIKNFDKLKPIDIYRIIRQKADQIHTVINCDTEAVNLGSDMHETLLSYVQAPRMGLPTPWYLYNEMMFGLQSGDVIFEGFLSNEGKTRKLIMLAAWVVYHEGRDFLMMSNEMAEDKLKSALLTTILNNKCFQELHGVRLNKPEREIVLGAYKDRDTGDYIRRLVDNNGAYVETNEEFIKRIRERSDELSAIERVTEWIQNYRAARLMFLDIGDDYSDERVEQELRKYRLTRKVT
;
A
#
# COMPACT_ATOMS: atom_id res chain seq x y z
N MET A 1 13.20 -31.77 3.24
CA MET A 1 11.93 -31.56 2.51
C MET A 1 11.96 -30.30 1.62
N ASP A 2 12.87 -29.35 1.86
CA ASP A 2 12.95 -28.10 1.08
C ASP A 2 13.43 -28.28 -0.37
N ASP A 3 14.12 -29.36 -0.72
CA ASP A 3 14.72 -29.58 -2.04
C ASP A 3 13.71 -29.96 -3.17
N VAL A 4 12.49 -30.31 -2.84
CA VAL A 4 11.51 -30.79 -3.84
C VAL A 4 10.59 -29.69 -4.36
N VAL A 5 10.48 -28.56 -3.64
CA VAL A 5 9.52 -27.49 -3.95
C VAL A 5 10.23 -26.25 -4.46
N GLN A 6 10.91 -26.37 -5.60
CA GLN A 6 11.63 -25.26 -6.21
C GLN A 6 11.49 -25.26 -7.74
N ASN A 7 11.59 -24.10 -8.32
CA ASN A 7 11.71 -23.92 -9.76
C ASN A 7 12.84 -22.94 -10.05
N VAL A 8 14.07 -23.43 -9.88
CA VAL A 8 15.30 -22.63 -10.07
C VAL A 8 15.35 -22.00 -11.46
N GLN A 9 14.87 -22.71 -12.49
CA GLN A 9 14.85 -22.17 -13.84
C GLN A 9 13.96 -20.90 -13.97
N ALA A 10 12.79 -20.90 -13.32
CA ALA A 10 11.94 -19.71 -13.31
C ALA A 10 12.58 -18.56 -12.50
N GLU A 11 13.27 -18.88 -11.41
CA GLU A 11 14.00 -17.90 -10.60
C GLU A 11 15.12 -17.25 -11.43
N LEU A 12 15.98 -18.04 -12.12
CA LEU A 12 17.04 -17.56 -12.99
C LEU A 12 16.51 -16.68 -14.12
N ASN A 13 15.42 -17.12 -14.78
CA ASN A 13 14.82 -16.38 -15.87
C ASN A 13 14.23 -15.05 -15.39
N LEU A 14 13.58 -15.03 -14.21
CA LEU A 14 13.02 -13.81 -13.64
C LEU A 14 14.11 -12.78 -13.32
N VAL A 15 15.20 -13.21 -12.68
CA VAL A 15 16.35 -12.35 -12.38
C VAL A 15 16.99 -11.87 -13.68
N GLY A 16 17.16 -12.77 -14.66
CA GLY A 16 17.67 -12.44 -15.99
C GLY A 16 16.83 -11.39 -16.72
N CYS A 17 15.50 -11.46 -16.60
CA CYS A 17 14.59 -10.44 -17.13
C CYS A 17 14.84 -9.06 -16.52
N MET A 18 15.06 -9.00 -15.19
CA MET A 18 15.32 -7.72 -14.49
C MET A 18 16.62 -7.08 -14.98
N PHE A 19 17.70 -7.86 -15.16
CA PHE A 19 18.96 -7.35 -15.70
C PHE A 19 18.86 -6.96 -17.18
N LYS A 20 18.07 -7.69 -17.97
CA LYS A 20 17.91 -7.45 -19.40
C LYS A 20 17.03 -6.24 -19.71
N LYS A 21 15.99 -6.03 -18.89
CA LYS A 21 15.06 -4.91 -19.01
C LYS A 21 14.71 -4.40 -17.60
N PRO A 22 15.52 -3.52 -17.02
CA PRO A 22 15.38 -3.04 -15.65
C PRO A 22 14.00 -2.42 -15.30
N ASP A 23 13.32 -1.82 -16.28
CA ASP A 23 11.96 -1.27 -16.07
C ASP A 23 10.93 -2.31 -15.62
N LEU A 24 11.17 -3.60 -15.83
CA LEU A 24 10.32 -4.68 -15.34
C LEU A 24 10.32 -4.76 -13.80
N TYR A 25 11.32 -4.15 -13.14
CA TYR A 25 11.32 -4.03 -11.69
C TYR A 25 10.08 -3.31 -11.16
N VAL A 26 9.63 -2.25 -11.82
CA VAL A 26 8.44 -1.49 -11.42
C VAL A 26 7.18 -2.36 -11.47
N SER A 27 7.10 -3.25 -12.47
CA SER A 27 5.93 -4.10 -12.68
C SER A 27 5.92 -5.36 -11.83
N PHE A 28 7.08 -5.98 -11.60
CA PHE A 28 7.19 -7.28 -10.94
C PHE A 28 8.18 -7.29 -9.77
N GLY A 29 9.34 -6.65 -9.93
CA GLY A 29 10.44 -6.71 -8.97
C GLY A 29 10.01 -6.22 -7.58
N LYS A 30 9.42 -5.05 -7.49
CA LYS A 30 8.99 -4.44 -6.21
C LYS A 30 8.08 -5.33 -5.35
N TYR A 31 7.49 -6.38 -5.92
CA TYR A 31 6.63 -7.33 -5.21
C TYR A 31 7.35 -8.62 -4.81
N ILE A 32 8.62 -8.78 -5.17
CA ILE A 32 9.44 -9.94 -4.81
C ILE A 32 10.00 -9.72 -3.40
N ARG A 33 9.92 -10.78 -2.61
CA ARG A 33 10.56 -10.87 -1.29
C ARG A 33 11.63 -11.97 -1.39
N SER A 34 12.85 -11.58 -1.72
CA SER A 34 13.95 -12.50 -2.07
C SER A 34 14.14 -13.64 -1.09
N LYS A 35 14.04 -13.36 0.22
CA LYS A 35 14.14 -14.35 1.30
C LYS A 35 13.12 -15.50 1.20
N TYR A 36 11.94 -15.22 0.68
CA TYR A 36 10.84 -16.20 0.58
C TYR A 36 10.65 -16.71 -0.84
N ASP A 37 10.84 -15.84 -1.83
CA ASP A 37 10.52 -16.11 -3.21
C ASP A 37 11.61 -16.87 -3.96
N PHE A 38 12.87 -16.75 -3.54
CA PHE A 38 13.98 -17.48 -4.16
C PHE A 38 14.48 -18.62 -3.27
N SER A 39 14.66 -19.77 -3.88
CA SER A 39 15.25 -20.96 -3.24
C SER A 39 16.77 -21.00 -3.41
N ASP A 40 17.28 -20.52 -4.55
CA ASP A 40 18.69 -20.56 -4.89
C ASP A 40 19.47 -19.34 -4.35
N GLU A 41 20.69 -19.57 -3.87
CA GLU A 41 21.54 -18.52 -3.29
C GLU A 41 21.96 -17.48 -4.33
N ALA A 42 22.27 -17.92 -5.53
CA ALA A 42 22.76 -17.02 -6.59
C ALA A 42 21.63 -16.07 -7.05
N THR A 43 20.43 -16.61 -7.28
CA THR A 43 19.27 -15.82 -7.68
C THR A 43 18.92 -14.78 -6.62
N ARG A 44 18.95 -15.17 -5.35
CA ARG A 44 18.70 -14.29 -4.21
C ARG A 44 19.73 -13.16 -4.15
N PHE A 45 21.01 -13.50 -4.18
CA PHE A 45 22.09 -12.51 -4.12
C PHE A 45 22.05 -11.52 -5.28
N PHE A 46 21.92 -12.03 -6.51
CA PHE A 46 21.88 -11.16 -7.68
C PHE A 46 20.63 -10.28 -7.72
N TYR A 47 19.50 -10.80 -7.28
CA TYR A 47 18.28 -9.99 -7.17
C TYR A 47 18.42 -8.88 -6.12
N ASP A 48 18.84 -9.18 -4.89
CA ASP A 48 18.99 -8.20 -3.82
C ASP A 48 20.01 -7.11 -4.20
N SER A 49 21.08 -7.51 -4.84
CA SER A 49 22.10 -6.58 -5.34
C SER A 49 21.56 -5.73 -6.49
N PHE A 50 20.76 -6.31 -7.40
CA PHE A 50 20.09 -5.57 -8.48
C PHE A 50 19.09 -4.56 -7.91
N GLU A 51 18.26 -4.94 -6.97
CA GLU A 51 17.29 -4.06 -6.31
C GLU A 51 18.00 -2.87 -5.67
N THR A 52 19.06 -3.12 -4.90
CA THR A 52 19.87 -2.06 -4.29
C THR A 52 20.47 -1.13 -5.34
N TYR A 53 21.01 -1.69 -6.42
CA TYR A 53 21.57 -0.93 -7.53
C TYR A 53 20.50 -0.05 -8.20
N TYR A 54 19.35 -0.64 -8.56
CA TYR A 54 18.26 0.02 -9.28
C TYR A 54 17.67 1.19 -8.49
N LEU A 55 17.49 1.01 -7.17
CA LEU A 55 16.95 2.04 -6.29
C LEU A 55 17.93 3.18 -6.00
N THR A 56 19.24 2.93 -6.09
CA THR A 56 20.28 3.88 -5.66
C THR A 56 20.91 4.65 -6.82
N TYR A 57 21.13 4.01 -7.97
CA TYR A 57 22.00 4.57 -9.01
C TYR A 57 21.32 4.82 -10.34
N SER A 58 20.93 3.78 -11.07
CA SER A 58 20.53 3.91 -12.48
C SER A 58 19.64 2.78 -12.93
N LYS A 59 18.78 3.08 -13.89
CA LYS A 59 17.95 2.08 -14.56
C LYS A 59 18.72 1.22 -15.56
N ASP A 60 19.93 1.62 -15.98
CA ASP A 60 20.77 0.87 -16.91
C ASP A 60 21.88 0.15 -16.20
N VAL A 61 21.92 -1.18 -16.33
CA VAL A 61 22.92 -2.06 -15.71
C VAL A 61 23.79 -2.67 -16.81
N ASP A 62 25.08 -2.34 -16.83
CA ASP A 62 26.09 -2.97 -17.66
C ASP A 62 27.23 -3.55 -16.80
N GLN A 63 28.14 -4.28 -17.42
CA GLN A 63 29.24 -4.93 -16.72
C GLN A 63 30.13 -3.95 -15.96
N ILE A 64 30.38 -2.78 -16.53
CA ILE A 64 31.28 -1.78 -15.91
C ILE A 64 30.62 -1.19 -14.69
N LYS A 65 29.39 -0.72 -14.84
CA LYS A 65 28.59 -0.15 -13.76
C LYS A 65 28.34 -1.16 -12.64
N TRP A 66 28.05 -2.41 -13.01
CA TRP A 66 27.87 -3.49 -12.04
C TRP A 66 29.15 -3.75 -11.22
N ASN A 67 30.30 -3.87 -11.89
CA ASN A 67 31.57 -4.09 -11.20
C ASN A 67 31.93 -2.91 -10.28
N MET A 68 31.68 -1.69 -10.69
CA MET A 68 31.86 -0.50 -9.85
C MET A 68 30.97 -0.54 -8.60
N PHE A 69 29.70 -0.89 -8.76
CA PHE A 69 28.76 -1.00 -7.66
C PHE A 69 29.16 -2.09 -6.68
N VAL A 70 29.50 -3.27 -7.17
CA VAL A 70 29.85 -4.42 -6.34
C VAL A 70 31.16 -4.17 -5.58
N SER A 71 32.11 -3.41 -6.16
CA SER A 71 33.39 -3.09 -5.52
C SER A 71 33.31 -2.08 -4.38
N GLN A 72 32.16 -1.45 -4.15
CA GLN A 72 31.93 -0.52 -3.03
C GLN A 72 31.73 -1.22 -1.68
N ASP A 73 31.50 -2.54 -1.69
CA ASP A 73 31.24 -3.34 -0.50
C ASP A 73 32.06 -4.65 -0.63
N ASP A 74 32.98 -4.85 0.32
CA ASP A 74 33.89 -6.00 0.30
C ASP A 74 33.19 -7.35 0.43
N GLU A 75 32.12 -7.42 1.20
CA GLU A 75 31.33 -8.65 1.34
C GLU A 75 30.57 -8.96 0.07
N ARG A 76 29.92 -7.97 -0.52
CA ARG A 76 29.22 -8.08 -1.79
C ARG A 76 30.19 -8.50 -2.92
N LEU A 77 31.38 -7.91 -2.94
CA LEU A 77 32.41 -8.27 -3.91
C LEU A 77 32.86 -9.71 -3.77
N ARG A 78 33.06 -10.19 -2.54
CA ARG A 78 33.44 -11.58 -2.25
C ARG A 78 32.39 -12.56 -2.72
N ILE A 79 31.11 -12.30 -2.38
CA ILE A 79 30.00 -13.17 -2.78
C ILE A 79 29.80 -13.15 -4.29
N ASN A 80 29.84 -11.97 -4.91
CA ASN A 80 29.76 -11.84 -6.37
C ASN A 80 30.83 -12.66 -7.10
N LYS A 81 32.09 -12.62 -6.64
CA LYS A 81 33.18 -13.42 -7.21
C LYS A 81 32.93 -14.91 -7.05
N ARG A 82 32.49 -15.35 -5.85
CA ARG A 82 32.16 -16.76 -5.57
C ARG A 82 31.05 -17.28 -6.46
N LEU A 83 30.04 -16.48 -6.75
CA LEU A 83 28.89 -16.83 -7.60
C LEU A 83 29.12 -16.59 -9.10
N GLY A 84 30.37 -16.33 -9.54
CA GLY A 84 30.72 -16.17 -10.96
C GLY A 84 30.50 -14.77 -11.54
N GLY A 85 30.03 -13.82 -10.75
CA GLY A 85 29.93 -12.40 -11.10
C GLY A 85 29.10 -12.11 -12.34
N TRP A 86 29.60 -11.18 -13.17
CA TRP A 86 28.89 -10.77 -14.39
C TRP A 86 28.65 -11.90 -15.39
N ASN A 87 29.50 -12.93 -15.42
CA ASN A 87 29.30 -14.09 -16.30
C ASN A 87 28.03 -14.86 -15.95
N THR A 88 27.72 -15.00 -14.68
CA THR A 88 26.48 -15.62 -14.21
C THR A 88 25.27 -14.77 -14.58
N ILE A 89 25.33 -13.45 -14.38
CA ILE A 89 24.29 -12.51 -14.80
C ILE A 89 24.07 -12.60 -16.32
N LYS A 90 25.15 -12.64 -17.09
CA LYS A 90 25.08 -12.80 -18.55
C LYS A 90 24.43 -14.12 -18.96
N SER A 91 24.70 -15.21 -18.23
CA SER A 91 24.04 -16.49 -18.42
C SER A 91 22.54 -16.38 -18.14
N PHE A 92 22.13 -15.76 -17.03
CA PHE A 92 20.71 -15.52 -16.70
C PHE A 92 20.03 -14.71 -17.81
N MET A 93 20.63 -13.61 -18.24
CA MET A 93 20.10 -12.79 -19.33
C MET A 93 19.98 -13.56 -20.66
N SER A 94 20.90 -14.50 -20.94
CA SER A 94 20.89 -15.23 -22.21
C SER A 94 19.70 -16.17 -22.35
N VAL A 95 19.23 -16.75 -21.26
CA VAL A 95 18.08 -17.69 -21.23
C VAL A 95 16.76 -17.00 -20.95
N ALA A 96 16.78 -15.79 -20.42
CA ALA A 96 15.58 -15.05 -20.06
C ALA A 96 14.88 -14.45 -21.30
N ASP A 97 13.57 -14.72 -21.42
CA ASP A 97 12.71 -14.00 -22.36
C ASP A 97 11.88 -12.94 -21.60
N THR A 98 12.12 -11.67 -21.93
CA THR A 98 11.45 -10.56 -21.28
C THR A 98 9.95 -10.49 -21.59
N ALA A 99 9.48 -11.10 -22.67
CA ALA A 99 8.06 -11.21 -23.00
C ALA A 99 7.34 -12.16 -22.02
N ASP A 100 8.05 -13.16 -21.51
CA ASP A 100 7.54 -14.18 -20.60
C ASP A 100 7.76 -13.84 -19.12
N CYS A 101 8.26 -12.65 -18.79
CA CYS A 101 8.60 -12.25 -17.43
C CYS A 101 7.45 -12.45 -16.44
N LYS A 102 6.21 -12.19 -16.86
CA LYS A 102 5.02 -12.43 -16.04
C LYS A 102 4.86 -13.91 -15.67
N ASN A 103 5.06 -14.81 -16.60
CA ASN A 103 4.97 -16.24 -16.36
C ASN A 103 6.05 -16.72 -15.39
N TYR A 104 7.28 -16.22 -15.50
CA TYR A 104 8.35 -16.52 -14.54
C TYR A 104 8.02 -15.98 -13.15
N TYR A 105 7.49 -14.77 -13.06
CA TYR A 105 7.03 -14.19 -11.80
C TYR A 105 5.94 -15.05 -11.15
N ASP A 106 4.90 -15.42 -11.90
CA ASP A 106 3.79 -16.27 -11.41
C ASP A 106 4.31 -17.64 -10.94
N LEU A 107 5.27 -18.24 -11.65
CA LEU A 107 5.91 -19.50 -11.23
C LEU A 107 6.71 -19.32 -9.94
N VAL A 108 7.54 -18.30 -9.83
CA VAL A 108 8.31 -18.02 -8.61
C VAL A 108 7.38 -17.85 -7.41
N LYS A 109 6.31 -17.07 -7.56
CA LYS A 109 5.30 -16.88 -6.50
C LYS A 109 4.55 -18.16 -6.16
N LYS A 110 4.27 -18.99 -7.15
CA LYS A 110 3.63 -20.31 -6.96
C LYS A 110 4.48 -21.23 -6.08
N TYR A 111 5.76 -21.38 -6.42
CA TYR A 111 6.66 -22.23 -5.66
C TYR A 111 7.03 -21.63 -4.28
N SER A 112 7.10 -20.32 -4.17
CA SER A 112 7.21 -19.63 -2.88
C SER A 112 6.04 -19.95 -1.96
N LEU A 113 4.80 -19.85 -2.47
CA LEU A 113 3.58 -20.20 -1.73
C LEU A 113 3.59 -21.65 -1.26
N LEU A 114 4.02 -22.58 -2.11
CA LEU A 114 4.10 -24.00 -1.76
C LEU A 114 5.14 -24.25 -0.66
N ARG A 115 6.30 -23.60 -0.71
CA ARG A 115 7.31 -23.68 0.36
C ARG A 115 6.74 -23.20 1.69
N GLU A 116 6.02 -22.08 1.69
CA GLU A 116 5.38 -21.58 2.91
C GLU A 116 4.28 -22.53 3.43
N TYR A 117 3.50 -23.15 2.54
CA TYR A 117 2.56 -24.19 2.95
C TYR A 117 3.28 -25.39 3.57
N GLY A 118 4.38 -25.85 2.98
CA GLY A 118 5.19 -26.94 3.53
C GLY A 118 5.77 -26.62 4.90
N ARG A 119 6.31 -25.42 5.10
CA ARG A 119 6.82 -24.95 6.41
C ARG A 119 5.73 -24.92 7.49
N ASN A 120 4.49 -24.65 7.09
CA ASN A 120 3.34 -24.64 7.99
C ASN A 120 2.61 -25.98 8.08
N GLY A 121 3.22 -27.07 7.61
CA GLY A 121 2.70 -28.44 7.77
C GLY A 121 1.58 -28.85 6.81
N PHE A 122 1.32 -28.06 5.76
CA PHE A 122 0.36 -28.45 4.73
C PHE A 122 0.94 -29.54 3.82
N PRO A 123 0.13 -30.50 3.34
CA PRO A 123 0.59 -31.61 2.50
C PRO A 123 0.85 -31.14 1.06
N VAL A 124 2.02 -30.57 0.82
CA VAL A 124 2.41 -30.00 -0.47
C VAL A 124 2.35 -31.02 -1.61
N ASP A 125 2.74 -32.27 -1.34
CA ASP A 125 2.68 -33.35 -2.33
C ASP A 125 1.25 -33.57 -2.86
N LYS A 126 0.25 -33.47 -1.99
CA LYS A 126 -1.16 -33.58 -2.38
C LYS A 126 -1.63 -32.37 -3.18
N ILE A 127 -1.06 -31.18 -2.90
CA ILE A 127 -1.35 -29.98 -3.67
C ILE A 127 -0.74 -30.09 -5.07
N MET A 128 0.49 -30.55 -5.18
CA MET A 128 1.17 -30.75 -6.46
C MET A 128 0.55 -31.87 -7.31
N ALA A 129 -0.09 -32.85 -6.67
CA ALA A 129 -0.81 -33.92 -7.36
C ALA A 129 -2.18 -33.51 -7.94
N ILE A 130 -2.62 -32.27 -7.73
CA ILE A 130 -3.87 -31.77 -8.29
C ILE A 130 -3.81 -31.78 -9.82
N LYS A 131 -4.89 -32.25 -10.47
CA LYS A 131 -4.99 -32.27 -11.93
C LYS A 131 -4.77 -30.87 -12.52
N ASN A 132 -3.92 -30.79 -13.54
CA ASN A 132 -3.52 -29.53 -14.19
C ASN A 132 -2.75 -28.56 -13.27
N PHE A 133 -2.05 -29.07 -12.25
CA PHE A 133 -1.24 -28.26 -11.34
C PHE A 133 -0.36 -27.21 -12.07
N ASP A 134 0.25 -27.60 -13.21
CA ASP A 134 1.14 -26.70 -13.96
C ASP A 134 0.43 -25.42 -14.45
N LYS A 135 -0.88 -25.49 -14.71
CA LYS A 135 -1.69 -24.36 -15.16
C LYS A 135 -2.26 -23.50 -14.01
N LEU A 136 -2.18 -23.99 -12.77
CA LEU A 136 -2.70 -23.26 -11.62
C LEU A 136 -1.80 -22.09 -11.28
N LYS A 137 -2.41 -20.95 -11.05
CA LYS A 137 -1.75 -19.77 -10.47
C LYS A 137 -1.71 -19.85 -8.95
N PRO A 138 -0.88 -19.03 -8.27
CA PRO A 138 -0.84 -18.98 -6.80
C PRO A 138 -2.22 -18.80 -6.16
N ILE A 139 -3.04 -17.96 -6.74
CA ILE A 139 -4.39 -17.67 -6.23
C ILE A 139 -5.33 -18.88 -6.34
N ASP A 140 -5.20 -19.69 -7.38
CA ASP A 140 -6.04 -20.89 -7.55
C ASP A 140 -5.70 -21.95 -6.50
N ILE A 141 -4.43 -22.10 -6.17
CA ILE A 141 -3.97 -23.01 -5.09
C ILE A 141 -4.54 -22.55 -3.75
N TYR A 142 -4.47 -21.24 -3.46
CA TYR A 142 -5.07 -20.66 -2.26
C TYR A 142 -6.58 -20.93 -2.18
N ARG A 143 -7.32 -20.73 -3.28
CA ARG A 143 -8.77 -21.00 -3.34
C ARG A 143 -9.10 -22.47 -3.05
N ILE A 144 -8.35 -23.41 -3.64
CA ILE A 144 -8.57 -24.83 -3.43
C ILE A 144 -8.34 -25.21 -1.97
N ILE A 145 -7.28 -24.71 -1.35
CA ILE A 145 -6.99 -25.00 0.07
C ILE A 145 -8.06 -24.40 0.97
N ARG A 146 -8.43 -23.14 0.71
CA ARG A 146 -9.49 -22.44 1.45
C ARG A 146 -10.81 -23.21 1.35
N GLN A 147 -11.24 -23.57 0.13
CA GLN A 147 -12.48 -24.32 -0.07
C GLN A 147 -12.49 -25.64 0.69
N LYS A 148 -11.36 -26.36 0.73
CA LYS A 148 -11.25 -27.60 1.53
C LYS A 148 -11.31 -27.33 3.03
N ALA A 149 -10.66 -26.28 3.50
CA ALA A 149 -10.73 -25.87 4.90
C ALA A 149 -12.15 -25.47 5.31
N ASP A 150 -12.84 -24.69 4.47
CA ASP A 150 -14.22 -24.28 4.70
C ASP A 150 -15.18 -25.48 4.70
N GLN A 151 -14.98 -26.45 3.80
CA GLN A 151 -15.73 -27.72 3.80
C GLN A 151 -15.56 -28.49 5.11
N ILE A 152 -14.32 -28.64 5.60
CA ILE A 152 -14.03 -29.32 6.87
C ILE A 152 -14.69 -28.55 8.01
N HIS A 153 -14.57 -27.24 8.04
CA HIS A 153 -15.17 -26.39 9.07
C HIS A 153 -16.70 -26.53 9.06
N THR A 154 -17.34 -26.55 7.88
CA THR A 154 -18.79 -26.73 7.76
C THR A 154 -19.23 -28.11 8.27
N VAL A 155 -18.47 -29.18 8.04
CA VAL A 155 -18.80 -30.53 8.52
C VAL A 155 -18.65 -30.66 10.03
N ILE A 156 -17.68 -29.99 10.64
CA ILE A 156 -17.40 -30.08 12.07
C ILE A 156 -18.25 -29.11 12.89
N ASN A 157 -18.51 -27.91 12.37
CA ASN A 157 -19.27 -26.86 13.04
C ASN A 157 -20.74 -26.80 12.56
N CYS A 158 -21.38 -27.94 12.40
CA CYS A 158 -22.81 -28.01 12.12
C CYS A 158 -23.70 -27.56 13.31
N ASP A 159 -23.10 -27.02 14.35
CA ASP A 159 -23.77 -26.60 15.59
C ASP A 159 -24.32 -25.16 15.54
N THR A 160 -24.42 -24.54 14.35
CA THR A 160 -25.25 -23.34 14.22
C THR A 160 -26.72 -23.77 14.20
N GLU A 161 -27.27 -24.04 15.37
CA GLU A 161 -28.71 -24.17 15.52
C GLU A 161 -29.39 -22.84 15.17
N ALA A 162 -30.47 -22.94 14.41
CA ALA A 162 -31.31 -21.80 14.12
C ALA A 162 -31.88 -21.26 15.43
N VAL A 163 -31.54 -20.03 15.77
CA VAL A 163 -32.01 -19.38 16.97
C VAL A 163 -33.47 -18.95 16.77
N ASN A 164 -34.35 -19.25 17.71
CA ASN A 164 -35.69 -18.70 17.72
C ASN A 164 -35.62 -17.19 18.03
N LEU A 165 -35.86 -16.33 17.04
CA LEU A 165 -35.82 -14.88 17.21
C LEU A 165 -36.83 -14.33 18.19
N GLY A 166 -37.85 -15.11 18.54
CA GLY A 166 -38.84 -14.73 19.58
C GLY A 166 -38.41 -15.04 21.02
N SER A 167 -37.31 -15.81 21.21
CA SER A 167 -36.75 -16.04 22.52
C SER A 167 -36.04 -14.78 23.04
N ASP A 168 -36.07 -14.59 24.35
CA ASP A 168 -35.32 -13.53 25.06
C ASP A 168 -35.59 -12.09 24.55
N MET A 169 -36.74 -11.86 23.88
CA MET A 169 -37.11 -10.57 23.31
C MET A 169 -37.19 -9.46 24.36
N HIS A 170 -37.67 -9.79 25.56
CA HIS A 170 -37.79 -8.82 26.64
C HIS A 170 -36.42 -8.39 27.18
N GLU A 171 -35.50 -9.33 27.39
CA GLU A 171 -34.11 -9.08 27.78
C GLU A 171 -33.38 -8.27 26.73
N THR A 172 -33.60 -8.59 25.47
CA THR A 172 -33.05 -7.84 24.33
C THR A 172 -33.53 -6.39 24.35
N LEU A 173 -34.82 -6.15 24.54
CA LEU A 173 -35.37 -4.80 24.67
C LEU A 173 -34.73 -4.03 25.83
N LEU A 174 -34.64 -4.66 26.99
CA LEU A 174 -34.02 -4.02 28.17
C LEU A 174 -32.56 -3.70 27.93
N SER A 175 -31.83 -4.54 27.21
CA SER A 175 -30.43 -4.27 26.87
C SER A 175 -30.28 -3.01 26.01
N TYR A 176 -31.21 -2.77 25.08
CA TYR A 176 -31.20 -1.54 24.25
C TYR A 176 -31.52 -0.28 25.05
N VAL A 177 -32.40 -0.40 26.07
CA VAL A 177 -32.69 0.73 26.97
C VAL A 177 -31.48 1.06 27.86
N GLN A 178 -30.75 0.04 28.33
CA GLN A 178 -29.57 0.22 29.18
C GLN A 178 -28.35 0.71 28.39
N ALA A 179 -28.15 0.21 27.17
CA ALA A 179 -27.04 0.52 26.31
C ALA A 179 -27.52 0.67 24.84
N PRO A 180 -28.00 1.86 24.45
CA PRO A 180 -28.43 2.11 23.10
C PRO A 180 -27.28 1.83 22.13
N ARG A 181 -27.55 1.11 21.03
CA ARG A 181 -26.57 0.81 20.00
C ARG A 181 -26.34 2.05 19.13
N MET A 182 -25.36 2.87 19.53
CA MET A 182 -24.88 4.00 18.75
C MET A 182 -23.63 3.59 18.00
N GLY A 183 -23.60 3.86 16.70
CA GLY A 183 -22.43 3.65 15.86
C GLY A 183 -21.43 4.79 15.98
N LEU A 184 -20.35 4.70 15.22
CA LEU A 184 -19.34 5.74 15.15
C LEU A 184 -19.92 6.99 14.46
N PRO A 185 -19.90 8.18 15.08
CA PRO A 185 -20.42 9.39 14.46
C PRO A 185 -19.69 9.75 13.17
N THR A 186 -20.44 10.27 12.21
CA THR A 186 -19.90 10.82 10.96
C THR A 186 -19.90 12.34 10.98
N PRO A 187 -19.20 13.02 10.07
CA PRO A 187 -19.25 14.49 9.99
C PRO A 187 -20.58 15.03 9.49
N TRP A 188 -21.55 14.18 9.19
CA TRP A 188 -22.84 14.57 8.60
C TRP A 188 -23.98 14.36 9.61
N TYR A 189 -24.51 15.46 10.12
CA TYR A 189 -25.57 15.44 11.13
C TYR A 189 -26.78 14.59 10.72
N LEU A 190 -27.34 14.84 9.52
CA LEU A 190 -28.52 14.10 9.04
C LEU A 190 -28.25 12.59 8.91
N TYR A 191 -27.05 12.19 8.53
CA TYR A 191 -26.68 10.77 8.49
C TYR A 191 -26.72 10.16 9.89
N ASN A 192 -26.14 10.85 10.86
CA ASN A 192 -26.11 10.38 12.24
C ASN A 192 -27.51 10.29 12.85
N GLU A 193 -28.40 11.25 12.56
CA GLU A 193 -29.79 11.23 13.02
C GLU A 193 -30.60 10.06 12.42
N MET A 194 -30.37 9.74 11.14
CA MET A 194 -31.13 8.71 10.44
C MET A 194 -30.56 7.29 10.65
N MET A 195 -29.21 7.17 10.69
CA MET A 195 -28.52 5.87 10.71
C MET A 195 -27.85 5.56 12.03
N PHE A 196 -27.92 6.48 13.01
CA PHE A 196 -27.25 6.37 14.31
C PHE A 196 -25.73 6.15 14.22
N GLY A 197 -25.09 6.71 13.19
CA GLY A 197 -23.67 6.56 12.91
C GLY A 197 -23.33 5.28 12.12
N LEU A 198 -22.03 5.00 11.99
CA LEU A 198 -21.52 3.80 11.31
C LEU A 198 -21.53 2.62 12.27
N GLN A 199 -22.35 1.61 11.98
CA GLN A 199 -22.45 0.41 12.81
C GLN A 199 -21.38 -0.63 12.44
N SER A 200 -20.94 -1.41 13.41
CA SER A 200 -20.05 -2.54 13.13
C SER A 200 -20.76 -3.60 12.29
N GLY A 201 -20.15 -3.98 11.18
CA GLY A 201 -20.68 -4.96 10.23
C GLY A 201 -21.50 -4.36 9.10
N ASP A 202 -21.77 -3.05 9.11
CA ASP A 202 -22.47 -2.39 8.00
C ASP A 202 -21.64 -2.39 6.72
N VAL A 203 -22.33 -2.55 5.60
CA VAL A 203 -21.79 -2.34 4.25
C VAL A 203 -22.58 -1.21 3.60
N ILE A 204 -21.91 -0.11 3.34
CA ILE A 204 -22.52 1.11 2.82
C ILE A 204 -22.07 1.33 1.39
N PHE A 205 -23.02 1.42 0.45
CA PHE A 205 -22.76 1.77 -0.93
C PHE A 205 -23.20 3.21 -1.20
N GLU A 206 -22.28 4.02 -1.73
CA GLU A 206 -22.57 5.39 -2.11
C GLU A 206 -22.31 5.60 -3.58
N GLY A 207 -23.32 6.06 -4.31
CA GLY A 207 -23.24 6.40 -5.74
C GLY A 207 -23.02 7.90 -5.93
N PHE A 208 -22.12 8.25 -6.85
CA PHE A 208 -21.83 9.62 -7.25
C PHE A 208 -21.80 9.71 -8.77
N LEU A 209 -22.28 10.82 -9.30
CA LEU A 209 -21.99 11.17 -10.69
C LEU A 209 -20.50 11.55 -10.84
N SER A 210 -20.01 11.51 -12.07
CA SER A 210 -18.61 11.87 -12.34
C SER A 210 -18.32 13.30 -11.86
N ASN A 211 -17.18 13.48 -11.18
CA ASN A 211 -16.72 14.76 -10.64
C ASN A 211 -17.58 15.39 -9.51
N GLU A 212 -18.50 14.66 -8.90
CA GLU A 212 -19.33 15.16 -7.79
C GLU A 212 -18.69 15.02 -6.40
N GLY A 213 -17.41 14.77 -6.33
CA GLY A 213 -16.68 14.81 -5.07
C GLY A 213 -16.65 13.49 -4.26
N LYS A 214 -16.89 12.34 -4.90
CA LYS A 214 -16.77 11.00 -4.28
C LYS A 214 -15.54 10.89 -3.36
N THR A 215 -14.38 11.16 -3.92
CA THR A 215 -13.11 11.03 -3.18
C THR A 215 -12.99 12.06 -2.05
N ARG A 216 -13.52 13.27 -2.25
CA ARG A 216 -13.53 14.30 -1.19
C ARG A 216 -14.39 13.92 0.00
N LYS A 217 -15.56 13.33 -0.26
CA LYS A 217 -16.43 12.81 0.80
C LYS A 217 -15.73 11.70 1.57
N LEU A 218 -15.08 10.77 0.88
CA LEU A 218 -14.34 9.67 1.51
C LEU A 218 -13.17 10.19 2.35
N ILE A 219 -12.40 11.17 1.85
CA ILE A 219 -11.29 11.78 2.59
C ILE A 219 -11.82 12.52 3.83
N MET A 220 -12.96 13.22 3.71
CA MET A 220 -13.58 13.87 4.86
C MET A 220 -14.00 12.87 5.93
N LEU A 221 -14.61 11.74 5.53
CA LEU A 221 -14.96 10.66 6.44
C LEU A 221 -13.72 10.05 7.09
N ALA A 222 -12.69 9.76 6.30
CA ALA A 222 -11.44 9.19 6.80
C ALA A 222 -10.74 10.13 7.79
N ALA A 223 -10.67 11.42 7.48
CA ALA A 223 -10.11 12.43 8.39
C ALA A 223 -10.92 12.51 9.68
N TRP A 224 -12.24 12.48 9.59
CA TRP A 224 -13.12 12.52 10.76
C TRP A 224 -12.89 11.30 11.67
N VAL A 225 -12.96 10.10 11.11
CA VAL A 225 -12.77 8.85 11.85
C VAL A 225 -11.41 8.81 12.55
N VAL A 226 -10.36 9.26 11.89
CA VAL A 226 -9.00 9.21 12.44
C VAL A 226 -8.74 10.35 13.41
N TYR A 227 -8.95 11.60 13.01
CA TYR A 227 -8.47 12.76 13.78
C TYR A 227 -9.51 13.34 14.75
N HIS A 228 -10.79 13.00 14.58
CA HIS A 228 -11.86 13.41 15.50
C HIS A 228 -12.28 12.26 16.43
N GLU A 229 -12.55 11.08 15.86
CA GLU A 229 -13.04 9.93 16.63
C GLU A 229 -11.91 9.02 17.17
N GLY A 230 -10.67 9.22 16.73
CA GLY A 230 -9.51 8.46 17.21
C GLY A 230 -9.54 6.98 16.85
N ARG A 231 -10.11 6.62 15.69
CA ARG A 231 -10.20 5.24 15.21
C ARG A 231 -9.39 5.05 13.94
N ASP A 232 -8.79 3.88 13.80
CA ASP A 232 -8.03 3.51 12.60
C ASP A 232 -8.95 3.46 11.37
N PHE A 233 -8.46 3.95 10.24
CA PHE A 233 -9.16 3.91 8.95
C PHE A 233 -8.24 3.33 7.87
N LEU A 234 -8.74 2.35 7.13
CA LEU A 234 -8.07 1.80 5.95
C LEU A 234 -8.79 2.27 4.69
N MET A 235 -8.09 3.03 3.87
CA MET A 235 -8.55 3.46 2.55
C MET A 235 -7.87 2.62 1.47
N MET A 236 -8.66 2.06 0.56
CA MET A 236 -8.16 1.37 -0.62
C MET A 236 -8.62 2.13 -1.86
N SER A 237 -7.74 2.32 -2.83
CA SER A 237 -8.08 2.96 -4.09
C SER A 237 -7.19 2.46 -5.22
N ASN A 238 -7.73 2.47 -6.44
CA ASN A 238 -7.03 2.21 -7.69
C ASN A 238 -7.05 3.41 -8.64
N GLU A 239 -7.69 4.51 -8.23
CA GLU A 239 -7.90 5.68 -9.11
C GLU A 239 -6.91 6.83 -8.83
N MET A 240 -6.51 7.00 -7.57
CA MET A 240 -5.74 8.18 -7.15
C MET A 240 -4.37 7.81 -6.58
N ALA A 241 -3.37 8.52 -7.05
CA ALA A 241 -2.03 8.44 -6.49
C ALA A 241 -1.95 9.00 -5.07
N GLU A 242 -1.02 8.47 -4.28
CA GLU A 242 -0.84 8.80 -2.86
C GLU A 242 -0.61 10.30 -2.60
N ASP A 243 0.15 10.99 -3.46
CA ASP A 243 0.45 12.42 -3.34
C ASP A 243 -0.80 13.29 -3.48
N LYS A 244 -1.71 12.94 -4.41
CA LYS A 244 -3.00 13.62 -4.56
C LYS A 244 -3.91 13.41 -3.36
N LEU A 245 -3.91 12.20 -2.79
CA LEU A 245 -4.67 11.92 -1.57
C LEU A 245 -4.12 12.71 -0.37
N LYS A 246 -2.80 12.82 -0.26
CA LYS A 246 -2.14 13.64 0.78
C LYS A 246 -2.49 15.12 0.66
N SER A 247 -2.46 15.70 -0.55
CA SER A 247 -2.84 17.09 -0.75
C SER A 247 -4.30 17.35 -0.42
N ALA A 248 -5.18 16.42 -0.81
CA ALA A 248 -6.61 16.48 -0.52
C ALA A 248 -6.90 16.35 0.98
N LEU A 249 -6.20 15.44 1.68
CA LEU A 249 -6.30 15.26 3.13
C LEU A 249 -5.85 16.53 3.87
N LEU A 250 -4.67 17.05 3.53
CA LEU A 250 -4.14 18.28 4.12
C LEU A 250 -5.13 19.45 3.95
N THR A 251 -5.65 19.60 2.72
CA THR A 251 -6.63 20.66 2.43
C THR A 251 -7.92 20.48 3.23
N THR A 252 -8.39 19.25 3.37
CA THR A 252 -9.61 18.94 4.14
C THR A 252 -9.43 19.30 5.61
N ILE A 253 -8.32 18.90 6.22
CA ILE A 253 -8.01 19.19 7.62
C ILE A 253 -7.80 20.69 7.83
N LEU A 254 -7.07 21.37 6.92
CA LEU A 254 -6.76 22.80 7.02
C LEU A 254 -8.01 23.67 6.93
N ASN A 255 -8.98 23.32 6.07
CA ASN A 255 -10.14 24.18 5.77
C ASN A 255 -11.39 23.85 6.60
N ASN A 256 -11.40 22.76 7.34
CA ASN A 256 -12.56 22.35 8.12
C ASN A 256 -12.49 22.92 9.54
N LYS A 257 -13.55 23.60 9.98
CA LYS A 257 -13.62 24.25 11.29
C LYS A 257 -13.40 23.29 12.45
N CYS A 258 -13.96 22.08 12.40
CA CYS A 258 -13.79 21.10 13.48
C CYS A 258 -12.32 20.73 13.66
N PHE A 259 -11.58 20.52 12.56
CA PHE A 259 -10.15 20.23 12.65
C PHE A 259 -9.33 21.47 13.03
N GLN A 260 -9.75 22.68 12.60
CA GLN A 260 -9.10 23.93 13.02
C GLN A 260 -9.17 24.12 14.55
N GLU A 261 -10.25 23.65 15.19
CA GLU A 261 -10.37 23.67 16.64
C GLU A 261 -9.40 22.67 17.30
N LEU A 262 -9.15 21.53 16.66
CA LEU A 262 -8.25 20.50 17.20
C LEU A 262 -6.76 20.87 17.08
N HIS A 263 -6.34 21.41 15.94
CA HIS A 263 -4.92 21.78 15.72
C HIS A 263 -4.62 23.28 15.99
N GLY A 264 -5.62 24.10 16.25
CA GLY A 264 -5.46 25.50 16.65
C GLY A 264 -5.02 26.46 15.55
N VAL A 265 -5.01 26.05 14.28
CA VAL A 265 -4.60 26.89 13.13
C VAL A 265 -5.85 27.31 12.36
N ARG A 266 -6.03 28.62 12.18
CA ARG A 266 -7.13 29.18 11.40
C ARG A 266 -6.61 29.71 10.07
N LEU A 267 -6.59 28.85 9.07
CA LEU A 267 -6.21 29.19 7.70
C LEU A 267 -7.14 28.46 6.74
N ASN A 268 -7.66 29.20 5.75
CA ASN A 268 -8.40 28.61 4.62
C ASN A 268 -7.58 28.81 3.35
N LYS A 269 -7.18 27.70 2.72
CA LYS A 269 -6.36 27.74 1.51
C LYS A 269 -6.82 26.67 0.52
N PRO A 270 -7.12 27.06 -0.74
CA PRO A 270 -7.49 26.11 -1.78
C PRO A 270 -6.35 25.10 -2.05
N GLU A 271 -6.71 23.85 -2.32
CA GLU A 271 -5.73 22.81 -2.66
C GLU A 271 -4.84 23.21 -3.83
N ARG A 272 -5.41 23.86 -4.85
CA ARG A 272 -4.65 24.35 -6.00
C ARG A 272 -3.49 25.26 -5.59
N GLU A 273 -3.70 26.15 -4.63
CA GLU A 273 -2.65 27.04 -4.14
C GLU A 273 -1.56 26.30 -3.39
N ILE A 274 -1.95 25.28 -2.59
CA ILE A 274 -1.00 24.43 -1.86
C ILE A 274 -0.12 23.65 -2.85
N VAL A 275 -0.74 22.99 -3.85
CA VAL A 275 -0.03 22.18 -4.86
C VAL A 275 0.85 23.04 -5.76
N LEU A 276 0.43 24.26 -6.07
CA LEU A 276 1.23 25.22 -6.88
C LEU A 276 2.30 25.95 -6.06
N GLY A 277 2.37 25.75 -4.74
CA GLY A 277 3.29 26.51 -3.89
C GLY A 277 3.01 28.01 -3.90
N ALA A 278 1.74 28.41 -4.05
CA ALA A 278 1.33 29.80 -4.13
C ALA A 278 1.00 30.33 -2.73
N TYR A 279 1.80 31.29 -2.24
CA TYR A 279 1.67 31.90 -0.91
C TYR A 279 1.49 33.42 -1.04
N LYS A 280 0.62 33.97 -0.20
CA LYS A 280 0.36 35.39 -0.19
C LYS A 280 1.31 36.13 0.75
N ASP A 281 1.78 37.25 0.30
CA ASP A 281 2.54 38.18 1.12
C ASP A 281 1.63 38.81 2.18
N ARG A 282 2.13 38.87 3.42
CA ARG A 282 1.41 39.39 4.58
C ARG A 282 1.04 40.88 4.42
N ASP A 283 1.93 41.68 3.83
CA ASP A 283 1.81 43.10 3.78
C ASP A 283 1.02 43.58 2.56
N THR A 284 1.21 42.95 1.40
CA THR A 284 0.59 43.33 0.14
C THR A 284 -0.63 42.51 -0.24
N GLY A 285 -0.76 41.29 0.25
CA GLY A 285 -1.80 40.34 -0.15
C GLY A 285 -1.58 39.71 -1.51
N ASP A 286 -0.51 40.06 -2.23
CA ASP A 286 -0.16 39.50 -3.53
C ASP A 286 0.57 38.16 -3.38
N TYR A 287 0.53 37.35 -4.44
CA TYR A 287 1.29 36.10 -4.43
C TYR A 287 2.79 36.36 -4.53
N ILE A 288 3.56 35.72 -3.64
CA ILE A 288 5.01 35.72 -3.65
C ILE A 288 5.49 34.85 -4.82
N ARG A 289 6.04 35.49 -5.86
CA ARG A 289 6.53 34.82 -7.07
C ARG A 289 8.03 34.58 -6.97
N ARG A 290 8.54 33.55 -7.62
CA ARG A 290 9.98 33.36 -7.79
C ARG A 290 10.60 34.51 -8.56
N LEU A 291 11.81 34.88 -8.16
CA LEU A 291 12.62 35.84 -8.88
C LEU A 291 13.17 35.21 -10.14
N VAL A 292 13.00 35.93 -11.26
CA VAL A 292 13.50 35.51 -12.58
C VAL A 292 14.37 36.60 -13.17
N ASP A 293 15.36 36.24 -13.95
CA ASP A 293 16.19 37.17 -14.73
C ASP A 293 15.44 37.69 -15.99
N ASN A 294 16.10 38.52 -16.76
CA ASN A 294 15.56 39.06 -18.01
C ASN A 294 15.27 37.98 -19.08
N ASN A 295 15.83 36.79 -18.94
CA ASN A 295 15.65 35.65 -19.82
C ASN A 295 14.59 34.65 -19.30
N GLY A 296 14.00 34.91 -18.14
CA GLY A 296 13.00 34.06 -17.49
C GLY A 296 13.59 32.88 -16.68
N ALA A 297 14.92 32.85 -16.48
CA ALA A 297 15.56 31.86 -15.63
C ALA A 297 15.44 32.23 -14.14
N TYR A 298 15.28 31.23 -13.27
CA TYR A 298 15.23 31.46 -11.82
C TYR A 298 16.59 31.94 -11.30
N VAL A 299 16.60 33.07 -10.59
CA VAL A 299 17.81 33.64 -9.97
C VAL A 299 17.94 33.29 -8.50
N GLU A 300 16.96 32.60 -7.92
CA GLU A 300 16.98 32.09 -6.56
C GLU A 300 16.85 30.56 -6.51
N THR A 301 17.53 29.94 -5.56
CA THR A 301 17.41 28.51 -5.26
C THR A 301 16.06 28.21 -4.61
N ASN A 302 15.70 26.90 -4.51
CA ASN A 302 14.50 26.48 -3.80
C ASN A 302 14.53 26.89 -2.32
N GLU A 303 15.69 26.79 -1.68
CA GLU A 303 15.88 27.13 -0.27
C GLU A 303 15.72 28.64 -0.01
N GLU A 304 16.29 29.48 -0.86
CA GLU A 304 16.14 30.93 -0.79
C GLU A 304 14.68 31.34 -1.00
N PHE A 305 13.99 30.73 -1.95
CA PHE A 305 12.56 30.99 -2.17
C PHE A 305 11.71 30.60 -0.97
N ILE A 306 11.91 29.39 -0.42
CA ILE A 306 11.21 28.93 0.80
C ILE A 306 11.49 29.87 1.98
N LYS A 307 12.73 30.28 2.17
CA LYS A 307 13.12 31.22 3.20
C LYS A 307 12.36 32.55 3.05
N ARG A 308 12.34 33.10 1.84
CA ARG A 308 11.61 34.35 1.53
C ARG A 308 10.09 34.22 1.74
N ILE A 309 9.48 33.05 1.43
CA ILE A 309 8.08 32.80 1.76
C ILE A 309 7.87 32.82 3.27
N ARG A 310 8.74 32.15 4.06
CA ARG A 310 8.61 32.14 5.53
C ARG A 310 8.76 33.51 6.17
N GLU A 311 9.58 34.36 5.59
CA GLU A 311 9.77 35.73 6.08
C GLU A 311 8.57 36.66 5.78
N ARG A 312 7.91 36.45 4.64
CA ARG A 312 6.87 37.35 4.11
C ARG A 312 5.44 36.82 4.21
N SER A 313 5.24 35.52 4.50
CA SER A 313 3.93 34.89 4.56
C SER A 313 3.78 34.04 5.83
N ASP A 314 2.66 34.19 6.51
CA ASP A 314 2.30 33.35 7.65
C ASP A 314 1.67 32.00 7.22
N GLU A 315 1.27 31.90 5.94
CA GLU A 315 0.54 30.74 5.42
C GLU A 315 1.38 29.46 5.43
N LEU A 316 2.66 29.53 5.02
CA LEU A 316 3.53 28.35 4.99
C LEU A 316 3.76 27.81 6.40
N SER A 317 4.11 28.67 7.35
CA SER A 317 4.32 28.28 8.74
C SER A 317 3.04 27.74 9.41
N ALA A 318 1.88 28.24 9.01
CA ALA A 318 0.60 27.73 9.47
C ALA A 318 0.35 26.31 8.92
N ILE A 319 0.64 26.06 7.64
CA ILE A 319 0.49 24.75 7.01
C ILE A 319 1.50 23.76 7.60
N GLU A 320 2.77 24.18 7.82
CA GLU A 320 3.79 23.36 8.46
C GLU A 320 3.34 22.87 9.85
N ARG A 321 2.74 23.72 10.67
CA ARG A 321 2.17 23.33 11.97
C ARG A 321 1.06 22.28 11.84
N VAL A 322 0.20 22.41 10.84
CA VAL A 322 -0.86 21.41 10.59
C VAL A 322 -0.25 20.09 10.12
N THR A 323 0.77 20.12 9.24
CA THR A 323 1.47 18.89 8.81
C THR A 323 2.19 18.20 9.96
N GLU A 324 2.83 18.96 10.85
CA GLU A 324 3.43 18.41 12.08
C GLU A 324 2.38 17.79 13.00
N TRP A 325 1.23 18.45 13.17
CA TRP A 325 0.14 17.91 13.96
C TRP A 325 -0.36 16.57 13.38
N ILE A 326 -0.57 16.48 12.06
CA ILE A 326 -0.94 15.25 11.37
C ILE A 326 0.10 14.15 11.58
N GLN A 327 1.39 14.46 11.38
CA GLN A 327 2.48 13.50 11.49
C GLN A 327 2.70 12.98 12.92
N ASN A 328 2.44 13.83 13.90
CA ASN A 328 2.60 13.50 15.31
C ASN A 328 1.35 12.90 15.95
N TYR A 329 0.24 12.80 15.23
CA TYR A 329 -0.98 12.19 15.74
C TYR A 329 -0.76 10.69 15.99
N ARG A 330 -1.06 10.22 17.22
CA ARG A 330 -0.74 8.84 17.65
C ARG A 330 -1.96 8.03 18.09
N ALA A 331 -3.12 8.67 18.27
CA ALA A 331 -4.31 7.99 18.76
C ALA A 331 -4.86 6.98 17.73
N ALA A 332 -4.78 7.32 16.44
CA ALA A 332 -5.27 6.49 15.35
C ALA A 332 -4.44 6.70 14.07
N ARG A 333 -4.67 5.88 13.04
CA ARG A 333 -3.93 5.93 11.77
C ARG A 333 -4.85 5.92 10.57
N LEU A 334 -4.58 6.81 9.63
CA LEU A 334 -5.12 6.72 8.28
C LEU A 334 -4.14 5.90 7.42
N MET A 335 -4.56 4.72 7.01
CA MET A 335 -3.77 3.84 6.17
C MET A 335 -4.31 3.88 4.76
N PHE A 336 -3.41 3.95 3.78
CA PHE A 336 -3.74 3.90 2.37
C PHE A 336 -3.12 2.67 1.72
N LEU A 337 -3.88 1.98 0.91
CA LEU A 337 -3.44 0.87 0.09
C LEU A 337 -3.83 1.13 -1.36
N ASP A 338 -2.82 1.29 -2.20
CA ASP A 338 -3.00 1.28 -3.65
C ASP A 338 -3.16 -0.17 -4.12
N ILE A 339 -4.35 -0.50 -4.63
CA ILE A 339 -4.66 -1.83 -5.16
C ILE A 339 -4.35 -1.95 -6.66
N GLY A 340 -3.93 -0.85 -7.31
CA GLY A 340 -3.55 -0.84 -8.72
C GLY A 340 -4.60 -1.41 -9.65
N ASP A 341 -4.15 -2.10 -10.71
CA ASP A 341 -5.03 -2.72 -11.70
C ASP A 341 -5.61 -4.08 -11.26
N ASP A 342 -5.09 -4.64 -10.16
CA ASP A 342 -5.56 -5.93 -9.62
C ASP A 342 -6.48 -5.69 -8.41
N TYR A 343 -7.72 -5.37 -8.72
CA TYR A 343 -8.80 -5.14 -7.73
C TYR A 343 -9.79 -6.32 -7.66
N SER A 344 -9.29 -7.54 -7.84
CA SER A 344 -10.12 -8.74 -7.67
C SER A 344 -10.65 -8.84 -6.24
N ASP A 345 -11.87 -9.38 -6.10
CA ASP A 345 -12.52 -9.57 -4.79
C ASP A 345 -11.62 -10.33 -3.81
N GLU A 346 -10.88 -11.33 -4.31
CA GLU A 346 -9.99 -12.12 -3.50
C GLU A 346 -8.81 -11.31 -2.96
N ARG A 347 -8.28 -10.38 -3.74
CA ARG A 347 -7.17 -9.53 -3.29
C ARG A 347 -7.66 -8.55 -2.21
N VAL A 348 -8.80 -7.93 -2.43
CA VAL A 348 -9.41 -7.03 -1.43
C VAL A 348 -9.65 -7.79 -0.13
N GLU A 349 -10.23 -9.00 -0.20
CA GLU A 349 -10.47 -9.84 0.97
C GLU A 349 -9.16 -10.23 1.69
N GLN A 350 -8.12 -10.62 0.95
CA GLN A 350 -6.82 -10.95 1.52
C GLN A 350 -6.19 -9.77 2.28
N GLU A 351 -6.23 -8.58 1.71
CA GLU A 351 -5.70 -7.39 2.35
C GLU A 351 -6.52 -7.00 3.59
N LEU A 352 -7.85 -7.06 3.53
CA LEU A 352 -8.70 -6.85 4.70
C LEU A 352 -8.41 -7.85 5.83
N ARG A 353 -8.28 -9.13 5.51
CA ARG A 353 -7.92 -10.17 6.50
C ARG A 353 -6.54 -9.92 7.11
N LYS A 354 -5.56 -9.51 6.30
CA LYS A 354 -4.21 -9.17 6.77
C LYS A 354 -4.26 -8.03 7.79
N TYR A 355 -4.98 -6.95 7.50
CA TYR A 355 -5.13 -5.84 8.44
C TYR A 355 -5.90 -6.23 9.70
N ARG A 356 -6.92 -7.07 9.60
CA ARG A 356 -7.67 -7.60 10.75
C ARG A 356 -6.82 -8.49 11.64
N LEU A 357 -5.97 -9.36 11.07
CA LEU A 357 -5.12 -10.30 11.82
C LEU A 357 -3.86 -9.66 12.41
N THR A 358 -3.26 -8.70 11.72
CA THR A 358 -2.00 -8.08 12.16
C THR A 358 -2.20 -6.93 13.13
N ARG A 359 -3.40 -6.37 13.16
CA ARG A 359 -3.77 -5.30 14.07
C ARG A 359 -5.09 -5.72 14.71
N LYS A 360 -5.12 -5.76 16.03
CA LYS A 360 -6.37 -5.88 16.79
C LYS A 360 -7.23 -4.65 16.47
N VAL A 361 -7.80 -4.64 15.26
CA VAL A 361 -8.86 -3.72 14.89
C VAL A 361 -10.08 -4.26 15.64
N THR A 362 -10.35 -3.64 16.74
CA THR A 362 -11.57 -3.89 17.52
C THR A 362 -12.77 -3.41 16.74
#